data_20855f69eb4a65044e111d6059de0ec1
#
_entry.id   20855f69eb4a65044e111d6059de0ec1
#
_cell.length_a   1.000
_cell.length_b   1.000
_cell.length_c   1.000
_cell.angle_alpha   90.00
_cell.angle_beta   90.00
_cell.angle_gamma   90.00
#
_symmetry.space_group_name_H-M   'P 1'
#
loop_
_entity.id
_entity.type
_entity.pdbx_description
1 polymer ?
#
loop_
_entity_poly.entity_id
_entity_poly.type
_entity_poly.pdbx_seq_one_letter_code
_entity_poly.pdbx_strand_id
1 'polypeptide(L)'
;MTLNVVLLLGGRSTEHDASLHSYRRLRAALESAPGRITLHAVAYITREGGYRHFDTAPWPDTEDELRAGTDLPLHEALSRLTDGDAFVFSLLHGNEGEDGAWQGIAEVLALRGNFGPVLASALGMDKRLQAVVARDLVPGLRTPRTWMAPPSLARDPEALEQWAAEVAGLLDGRPAVVKPNRMGASLLTRVLPDPTGPALARATAAALPYDSQVLVQEYVPGTEYTCGVVRTGGRTTALPVVQAVTEHGFLGHREKHEHGLVQPLLHTTDTGTTRRVKQASVRLFDEMEVFGFARLDFLVHDDDLYFLEINTLPGLMHGSAFPRMLDAAGLDLVDLVEECAAEYGRRSVRDKALPYLIGHPAEETTAELEHSGV
;
A
#
# COMPACT_ATOMS: atom_id res chain seq x y z
N MET A 1 -6.17 10.28 27.80
CA MET A 1 -4.86 9.57 27.96
C MET A 1 -4.06 9.83 26.70
N THR A 2 -2.78 10.12 26.81
CA THR A 2 -1.88 10.30 25.67
C THR A 2 -1.69 8.95 24.98
N LEU A 3 -1.73 8.91 23.64
CA LEU A 3 -1.51 7.69 22.88
C LEU A 3 0.00 7.35 22.86
N ASN A 4 0.37 6.16 23.34
CA ASN A 4 1.73 5.65 23.20
C ASN A 4 1.90 4.96 21.85
N VAL A 5 2.96 5.32 21.11
CA VAL A 5 3.22 4.81 19.75
C VAL A 5 4.61 4.21 19.66
N VAL A 6 4.70 3.05 19.04
CA VAL A 6 5.96 2.45 18.57
C VAL A 6 6.01 2.65 17.04
N LEU A 7 7.12 3.21 16.54
CA LEU A 7 7.35 3.29 15.10
C LEU A 7 8.12 2.06 14.62
N LEU A 8 7.52 1.27 13.73
CA LEU A 8 8.15 0.12 13.08
C LEU A 8 8.57 0.50 11.67
N LEU A 9 9.87 0.39 11.35
CA LEU A 9 10.42 0.86 10.08
C LEU A 9 11.53 -0.03 9.52
N GLY A 10 11.94 0.25 8.28
CA GLY A 10 13.00 -0.45 7.57
C GLY A 10 12.47 -1.57 6.68
N GLY A 11 12.93 -2.80 6.91
CA GLY A 11 12.52 -3.99 6.15
C GLY A 11 13.46 -4.37 5.01
N ARG A 12 13.30 -5.59 4.48
CA ARG A 12 14.14 -6.15 3.42
C ARG A 12 13.70 -5.75 2.01
N SER A 13 12.67 -4.95 1.88
CA SER A 13 12.13 -4.56 0.57
C SER A 13 13.03 -3.54 -0.14
N THR A 14 12.80 -3.38 -1.44
CA THR A 14 13.42 -2.33 -2.25
C THR A 14 12.99 -0.91 -1.85
N GLU A 15 11.98 -0.79 -0.98
CA GLU A 15 11.43 0.47 -0.50
C GLU A 15 11.91 0.84 0.91
N HIS A 16 13.00 0.22 1.38
CA HIS A 16 13.62 0.49 2.67
C HIS A 16 13.89 1.98 2.90
N ASP A 17 14.44 2.68 1.90
CA ASP A 17 14.73 4.12 2.01
C ASP A 17 13.46 4.96 2.14
N ALA A 18 12.37 4.57 1.48
CA ALA A 18 11.06 5.21 1.63
C ALA A 18 10.54 5.10 3.07
N SER A 19 10.77 3.93 3.70
CA SER A 19 10.45 3.71 5.11
C SER A 19 11.26 4.63 6.05
N LEU A 20 12.57 4.77 5.83
CA LEU A 20 13.43 5.66 6.61
C LEU A 20 13.01 7.14 6.47
N HIS A 21 12.68 7.57 5.26
CA HIS A 21 12.23 8.95 5.01
C HIS A 21 10.87 9.22 5.64
N SER A 22 9.94 8.27 5.56
CA SER A 22 8.63 8.34 6.22
C SER A 22 8.78 8.43 7.75
N TYR A 23 9.69 7.62 8.31
CA TYR A 23 10.03 7.64 9.73
C TYR A 23 10.50 9.00 10.20
N ARG A 24 11.51 9.60 9.54
CA ARG A 24 12.06 10.90 9.95
C ARG A 24 10.98 11.98 9.98
N ARG A 25 10.13 12.01 8.96
CA ARG A 25 9.04 12.98 8.89
C ARG A 25 7.99 12.74 9.97
N LEU A 26 7.54 11.50 10.15
CA LEU A 26 6.54 11.19 11.17
C LEU A 26 7.08 11.43 12.57
N ARG A 27 8.29 10.98 12.88
CA ARG A 27 8.94 11.24 14.17
C ARG A 27 8.97 12.73 14.50
N ALA A 28 9.44 13.57 13.56
CA ALA A 28 9.46 15.02 13.75
C ALA A 28 8.07 15.61 14.00
N ALA A 29 7.02 15.11 13.32
CA ALA A 29 5.63 15.52 13.55
C ALA A 29 5.17 15.12 14.97
N LEU A 30 5.45 13.90 15.42
CA LEU A 30 5.10 13.43 16.76
C LEU A 30 5.81 14.23 17.86
N GLU A 31 7.11 14.51 17.69
CA GLU A 31 7.89 15.33 18.63
C GLU A 31 7.39 16.79 18.70
N SER A 32 6.81 17.31 17.61
CA SER A 32 6.26 18.68 17.58
C SER A 32 4.85 18.81 18.18
N ALA A 33 4.19 17.70 18.53
CA ALA A 33 2.84 17.65 19.09
C ALA A 33 2.80 17.06 20.52
N PRO A 34 3.51 17.66 21.48
CA PRO A 34 3.56 17.14 22.84
C PRO A 34 2.18 17.12 23.48
N GLY A 35 1.88 16.02 24.19
CA GLY A 35 0.60 15.85 24.89
C GLY A 35 -0.51 15.15 24.08
N ARG A 36 -0.37 15.03 22.77
CA ARG A 36 -1.24 14.20 21.93
C ARG A 36 -0.75 12.77 21.88
N ILE A 37 0.48 12.57 21.40
CA ILE A 37 1.13 11.28 21.23
C ILE A 37 2.47 11.27 21.97
N THR A 38 2.81 10.13 22.57
CA THR A 38 4.15 9.85 23.10
C THR A 38 4.81 8.80 22.22
N LEU A 39 5.95 9.15 21.59
CA LEU A 39 6.80 8.15 20.96
C LEU A 39 7.44 7.31 22.06
N HIS A 40 7.00 6.06 22.16
CA HIS A 40 7.38 5.14 23.22
C HIS A 40 8.63 4.33 22.86
N ALA A 41 8.72 3.89 21.61
CA ALA A 41 9.86 3.14 21.10
C ALA A 41 9.99 3.25 19.58
N VAL A 42 11.17 2.90 19.08
CA VAL A 42 11.48 2.75 17.67
C VAL A 42 11.98 1.34 17.42
N ALA A 43 11.31 0.61 16.54
CA ALA A 43 11.68 -0.74 16.11
C ALA A 43 12.15 -0.70 14.66
N TYR A 44 13.38 -1.10 14.42
CA TYR A 44 14.00 -1.04 13.10
C TYR A 44 14.37 -2.43 12.58
N ILE A 45 14.02 -2.69 11.34
CA ILE A 45 14.39 -3.90 10.61
C ILE A 45 15.47 -3.53 9.59
N THR A 46 16.65 -4.12 9.69
CA THR A 46 17.74 -3.84 8.75
C THR A 46 17.43 -4.41 7.36
N ARG A 47 18.23 -4.02 6.34
CA ARG A 47 18.10 -4.56 4.98
C ARG A 47 18.37 -6.06 4.90
N GLU A 48 19.14 -6.59 5.84
CA GLU A 48 19.46 -8.02 5.97
C GLU A 48 18.41 -8.80 6.79
N GLY A 49 17.46 -8.09 7.43
CA GLY A 49 16.39 -8.67 8.24
C GLY A 49 16.74 -8.81 9.73
N GLY A 50 17.81 -8.17 10.21
CA GLY A 50 18.09 -8.05 11.65
C GLY A 50 17.18 -7.04 12.33
N TYR A 51 16.88 -7.24 13.62
CA TYR A 51 15.97 -6.40 14.39
C TYR A 51 16.73 -5.53 15.38
N ARG A 52 16.37 -4.25 15.46
CA ARG A 52 16.88 -3.27 16.42
C ARG A 52 15.74 -2.61 17.16
N HIS A 53 15.94 -2.28 18.42
CA HIS A 53 14.92 -1.63 19.23
C HIS A 53 15.56 -0.51 20.07
N PHE A 54 14.81 0.58 20.22
CA PHE A 54 15.20 1.78 20.97
C PHE A 54 14.02 2.16 21.87
N ASP A 55 14.25 2.21 23.18
CA ASP A 55 13.21 2.47 24.19
C ASP A 55 13.26 3.91 24.73
N THR A 56 14.28 4.67 24.39
CA THR A 56 14.51 6.02 24.94
C THR A 56 15.10 6.99 23.92
N ALA A 57 14.69 8.26 24.03
CA ALA A 57 15.32 9.35 23.30
C ALA A 57 16.79 9.59 23.76
N PRO A 58 17.65 10.17 22.91
CA PRO A 58 17.34 10.68 21.58
C PRO A 58 17.08 9.55 20.58
N TRP A 59 16.07 9.74 19.75
CA TRP A 59 15.72 8.75 18.72
C TRP A 59 16.72 8.79 17.56
N PRO A 60 17.12 7.65 17.01
CA PRO A 60 18.06 7.60 15.89
C PRO A 60 17.49 8.33 14.67
N ASP A 61 18.34 9.08 13.96
CA ASP A 61 17.93 9.86 12.77
C ASP A 61 18.53 9.31 11.47
N THR A 62 19.70 8.71 11.56
CA THR A 62 20.40 8.13 10.40
C THR A 62 20.29 6.62 10.38
N GLU A 63 20.50 6.02 9.20
CA GLU A 63 20.53 4.55 9.08
C GLU A 63 21.69 3.95 9.90
N ASP A 64 22.82 4.62 9.98
CA ASP A 64 23.97 4.17 10.78
C ASP A 64 23.64 4.12 12.29
N GLU A 65 22.95 5.13 12.80
CA GLU A 65 22.47 5.13 14.19
C GLU A 65 21.43 4.02 14.42
N LEU A 66 20.50 3.80 13.48
CA LEU A 66 19.53 2.72 13.54
C LEU A 66 20.21 1.33 13.53
N ARG A 67 21.26 1.15 12.75
CA ARG A 67 22.06 -0.09 12.70
C ARG A 67 22.87 -0.33 13.96
N ALA A 68 23.31 0.73 14.65
CA ALA A 68 24.10 0.66 15.88
C ALA A 68 23.31 0.18 17.11
N GLY A 69 21.99 0.06 17.03
CA GLY A 69 21.14 -0.48 18.09
C GLY A 69 21.45 -1.94 18.44
N THR A 70 20.98 -2.39 19.59
CA THR A 70 21.17 -3.77 20.03
C THR A 70 20.45 -4.74 19.09
N ASP A 71 21.16 -5.76 18.61
CA ASP A 71 20.60 -6.83 17.80
C ASP A 71 19.68 -7.73 18.66
N LEU A 72 18.46 -7.92 18.20
CA LEU A 72 17.48 -8.74 18.87
C LEU A 72 17.11 -9.98 18.05
N PRO A 73 16.98 -11.15 18.67
CA PRO A 73 16.34 -12.27 18.00
C PRO A 73 14.86 -11.96 17.73
N LEU A 74 14.29 -12.53 16.66
CA LEU A 74 12.92 -12.24 16.22
C LEU A 74 11.88 -12.35 17.34
N HIS A 75 11.96 -13.40 18.15
CA HIS A 75 10.98 -13.63 19.24
C HIS A 75 11.01 -12.52 20.30
N GLU A 76 12.19 -11.99 20.63
CA GLU A 76 12.33 -10.88 21.56
C GLU A 76 11.84 -9.57 20.93
N ALA A 77 12.17 -9.33 19.66
CA ALA A 77 11.66 -8.17 18.93
C ALA A 77 10.12 -8.16 18.88
N LEU A 78 9.50 -9.30 18.60
CA LEU A 78 8.04 -9.43 18.60
C LEU A 78 7.44 -9.25 20.01
N SER A 79 8.07 -9.80 21.06
CA SER A 79 7.64 -9.59 22.43
C SER A 79 7.61 -8.09 22.78
N ARG A 80 8.65 -7.34 22.42
CA ARG A 80 8.71 -5.89 22.67
C ARG A 80 7.64 -5.10 21.93
N LEU A 81 7.21 -5.56 20.75
CA LEU A 81 6.10 -4.93 20.01
C LEU A 81 4.73 -5.22 20.66
N THR A 82 4.61 -6.30 21.41
CA THR A 82 3.37 -6.69 22.12
C THR A 82 3.32 -6.23 23.58
N ASP A 83 4.45 -5.76 24.12
CA ASP A 83 4.52 -5.30 25.50
C ASP A 83 3.76 -3.99 25.70
N GLY A 84 2.82 -3.99 26.65
CA GLY A 84 2.03 -2.84 27.02
C GLY A 84 0.90 -2.49 26.04
N ASP A 85 0.39 -1.27 26.17
CA ASP A 85 -0.76 -0.75 25.39
C ASP A 85 -0.37 0.15 24.21
N ALA A 86 0.91 0.14 23.80
CA ALA A 86 1.37 0.98 22.72
C ALA A 86 0.76 0.57 21.37
N PHE A 87 0.48 1.55 20.52
CA PHE A 87 0.03 1.36 19.15
C PHE A 87 1.24 1.30 18.23
N VAL A 88 1.43 0.20 17.52
CA VAL A 88 2.53 0.06 16.55
C VAL A 88 2.12 0.72 15.24
N PHE A 89 2.79 1.81 14.87
CA PHE A 89 2.60 2.43 13.58
C PHE A 89 3.68 1.92 12.61
N SER A 90 3.26 1.03 11.71
CA SER A 90 4.14 0.46 10.69
C SER A 90 4.37 1.47 9.57
N LEU A 91 5.64 1.66 9.25
CA LEU A 91 6.15 2.42 8.11
C LEU A 91 6.88 1.50 7.13
N LEU A 92 6.65 0.20 7.23
CA LEU A 92 7.19 -0.78 6.29
C LEU A 92 6.50 -0.63 4.94
N HIS A 93 7.29 -0.65 3.87
CA HIS A 93 6.78 -0.57 2.50
C HIS A 93 7.18 -1.78 1.67
N GLY A 94 6.37 -2.09 0.65
CA GLY A 94 6.64 -3.17 -0.28
C GLY A 94 6.56 -4.57 0.34
N ASN A 95 7.40 -5.48 -0.14
CA ASN A 95 7.43 -6.86 0.33
C ASN A 95 7.63 -6.96 1.84
N GLU A 96 6.96 -7.90 2.47
CA GLU A 96 6.80 -8.11 3.91
C GLU A 96 5.95 -7.03 4.59
N GLY A 97 6.09 -5.76 4.21
CA GLY A 97 5.36 -4.64 4.83
C GLY A 97 3.90 -4.52 4.39
N GLU A 98 3.62 -4.78 3.11
CA GLU A 98 2.30 -4.57 2.48
C GLU A 98 1.72 -5.83 1.84
N ASP A 99 2.37 -6.99 1.94
CA ASP A 99 1.99 -8.22 1.24
C ASP A 99 1.21 -9.24 2.08
N GLY A 100 0.89 -8.90 3.32
CA GLY A 100 0.19 -9.78 4.26
C GLY A 100 1.10 -10.44 5.28
N ALA A 101 2.44 -10.39 5.13
CA ALA A 101 3.35 -11.06 6.05
C ALA A 101 3.32 -10.44 7.45
N TRP A 102 3.58 -9.16 7.59
CA TRP A 102 3.49 -8.44 8.86
C TRP A 102 2.05 -8.33 9.37
N GLN A 103 1.07 -8.23 8.47
CA GLN A 103 -0.35 -8.24 8.83
C GLN A 103 -0.73 -9.57 9.49
N GLY A 104 -0.25 -10.71 8.97
CA GLY A 104 -0.47 -12.03 9.57
C GLY A 104 0.19 -12.18 10.94
N ILE A 105 1.40 -11.67 11.12
CA ILE A 105 2.06 -11.61 12.44
C ILE A 105 1.22 -10.77 13.41
N ALA A 106 0.78 -9.61 12.98
CA ALA A 106 -0.02 -8.71 13.81
C ALA A 106 -1.35 -9.34 14.23
N GLU A 107 -2.01 -10.06 13.33
CA GLU A 107 -3.28 -10.75 13.60
C GLU A 107 -3.08 -11.88 14.61
N VAL A 108 -2.08 -12.75 14.39
CA VAL A 108 -1.76 -13.89 15.29
C VAL A 108 -1.38 -13.42 16.69
N LEU A 109 -0.61 -12.33 16.80
CA LEU A 109 -0.15 -11.79 18.07
C LEU A 109 -1.14 -10.80 18.73
N ALA A 110 -2.28 -10.52 18.08
CA ALA A 110 -3.20 -9.46 18.47
C ALA A 110 -2.50 -8.09 18.66
N LEU A 111 -1.51 -7.81 17.79
CA LEU A 111 -0.69 -6.62 17.85
C LEU A 111 -1.53 -5.38 17.47
N ARG A 112 -1.56 -4.40 18.36
CA ARG A 112 -2.26 -3.14 18.10
C ARG A 112 -1.47 -2.30 17.11
N GLY A 113 -2.01 -2.07 15.92
CA GLY A 113 -1.29 -1.28 14.91
C GLY A 113 -2.10 -1.02 13.64
N ASN A 114 -1.48 -0.29 12.70
CA ASN A 114 -2.05 0.04 11.39
C ASN A 114 -1.79 -1.03 10.32
N PHE A 115 -1.65 -2.29 10.72
CA PHE A 115 -1.28 -3.38 9.80
C PHE A 115 -2.39 -3.71 8.79
N GLY A 116 -3.65 -3.55 9.19
CA GLY A 116 -4.79 -3.89 8.35
C GLY A 116 -5.02 -5.40 8.18
N PRO A 117 -6.06 -5.79 7.43
CA PRO A 117 -6.35 -7.19 7.13
C PRO A 117 -5.33 -7.81 6.19
N VAL A 118 -4.99 -9.07 6.42
CA VAL A 118 -4.07 -9.86 5.59
C VAL A 118 -4.51 -9.87 4.12
N LEU A 119 -5.80 -10.12 3.88
CA LEU A 119 -6.35 -10.21 2.52
C LEU A 119 -6.24 -8.89 1.76
N ALA A 120 -6.61 -7.77 2.38
CA ALA A 120 -6.55 -6.45 1.76
C ALA A 120 -5.11 -6.08 1.36
N SER A 121 -4.15 -6.35 2.25
CA SER A 121 -2.73 -6.08 2.01
C SER A 121 -2.15 -6.97 0.90
N ALA A 122 -2.37 -8.28 0.98
CA ALA A 122 -1.89 -9.23 -0.02
C ALA A 122 -2.49 -8.93 -1.42
N LEU A 123 -3.78 -8.56 -1.47
CA LEU A 123 -4.45 -8.15 -2.70
C LEU A 123 -3.86 -6.82 -3.23
N GLY A 124 -3.58 -5.85 -2.36
CA GLY A 124 -2.97 -4.56 -2.71
C GLY A 124 -1.58 -4.71 -3.33
N MET A 125 -0.83 -5.77 -3.01
CA MET A 125 0.47 -6.03 -3.62
C MET A 125 0.38 -6.73 -4.99
N ASP A 126 -0.71 -7.42 -5.32
CA ASP A 126 -0.85 -8.15 -6.59
C ASP A 126 -1.64 -7.32 -7.63
N LYS A 127 -0.93 -6.61 -8.53
CA LYS A 127 -1.53 -5.71 -9.53
C LYS A 127 -2.53 -6.39 -10.46
N ARG A 128 -2.35 -7.67 -10.73
CA ARG A 128 -3.27 -8.43 -11.56
C ARG A 128 -4.56 -8.75 -10.82
N LEU A 129 -4.45 -9.24 -9.58
CA LEU A 129 -5.62 -9.62 -8.79
C LEU A 129 -6.42 -8.38 -8.37
N GLN A 130 -5.77 -7.32 -7.91
CA GLN A 130 -6.48 -6.07 -7.57
C GLN A 130 -7.22 -5.48 -8.78
N ALA A 131 -6.66 -5.58 -10.01
CA ALA A 131 -7.34 -5.12 -11.23
C ALA A 131 -8.60 -5.94 -11.55
N VAL A 132 -8.59 -7.26 -11.31
CA VAL A 132 -9.77 -8.12 -11.48
C VAL A 132 -10.85 -7.74 -10.48
N VAL A 133 -10.49 -7.62 -9.21
CA VAL A 133 -11.41 -7.25 -8.12
C VAL A 133 -11.96 -5.84 -8.33
N ALA A 134 -11.13 -4.88 -8.70
CA ALA A 134 -11.56 -3.49 -8.91
C ALA A 134 -12.62 -3.36 -10.01
N ARG A 135 -12.51 -4.12 -11.10
CA ARG A 135 -13.54 -4.13 -12.17
C ARG A 135 -14.88 -4.72 -11.72
N ASP A 136 -14.84 -5.72 -10.86
CA ASP A 136 -16.02 -6.34 -10.31
C ASP A 136 -16.74 -5.40 -9.33
N LEU A 137 -15.96 -4.78 -8.45
CA LEU A 137 -16.48 -3.90 -7.40
C LEU A 137 -17.02 -2.57 -7.92
N VAL A 138 -16.42 -1.98 -8.97
CA VAL A 138 -16.77 -0.64 -9.47
C VAL A 138 -17.31 -0.72 -10.90
N PRO A 139 -18.64 -0.67 -11.10
CA PRO A 139 -19.24 -0.69 -12.43
C PRO A 139 -18.71 0.42 -13.35
N GLY A 140 -18.28 0.05 -14.55
CA GLY A 140 -17.73 0.98 -15.54
C GLY A 140 -16.26 1.33 -15.33
N LEU A 141 -15.61 0.85 -14.27
CA LEU A 141 -14.17 0.98 -14.10
C LEU A 141 -13.45 0.04 -15.07
N ARG A 142 -12.47 0.59 -15.79
CA ARG A 142 -11.63 -0.19 -16.70
C ARG A 142 -10.28 -0.52 -16.07
N THR A 143 -9.58 -1.46 -16.66
CA THR A 143 -8.17 -1.77 -16.40
C THR A 143 -7.48 -2.02 -17.74
N PRO A 144 -6.18 -1.72 -17.88
CA PRO A 144 -5.45 -2.06 -19.10
C PRO A 144 -5.54 -3.56 -19.40
N ARG A 145 -5.66 -3.94 -20.69
CA ARG A 145 -5.56 -5.35 -21.08
C ARG A 145 -4.22 -5.88 -20.64
N THR A 146 -4.23 -7.03 -19.97
CA THR A 146 -3.04 -7.54 -19.27
C THR A 146 -2.81 -9.01 -19.59
N TRP A 147 -1.58 -9.35 -19.93
CA TRP A 147 -1.08 -10.71 -20.06
C TRP A 147 0.01 -10.94 -19.02
N MET A 148 -0.03 -12.08 -18.37
CA MET A 148 0.93 -12.42 -17.33
C MET A 148 1.86 -13.52 -17.80
N ALA A 149 3.15 -13.25 -17.77
CA ALA A 149 4.16 -14.27 -17.97
C ALA A 149 4.21 -15.21 -16.75
N PRO A 150 3.93 -16.51 -16.91
CA PRO A 150 3.97 -17.45 -15.81
C PRO A 150 5.41 -17.71 -15.35
N PRO A 151 5.61 -18.11 -14.07
CA PRO A 151 6.94 -18.34 -13.51
C PRO A 151 7.77 -19.41 -14.26
N SER A 152 7.12 -20.35 -14.95
CA SER A 152 7.78 -21.39 -15.72
C SER A 152 8.67 -20.84 -16.84
N LEU A 153 8.30 -19.69 -17.41
CA LEU A 153 9.05 -19.05 -18.50
C LEU A 153 10.43 -18.53 -18.07
N ALA A 154 10.66 -18.32 -16.77
CA ALA A 154 11.97 -17.90 -16.27
C ALA A 154 13.09 -18.92 -16.54
N ARG A 155 12.75 -20.20 -16.78
CA ARG A 155 13.67 -21.31 -16.97
C ARG A 155 13.67 -21.86 -18.40
N ASP A 156 12.84 -21.31 -19.28
CA ASP A 156 12.65 -21.76 -20.66
C ASP A 156 12.63 -20.55 -21.61
N PRO A 157 13.82 -20.15 -22.13
CA PRO A 157 13.94 -19.02 -23.04
C PRO A 157 13.14 -19.19 -24.34
N GLU A 158 13.04 -20.42 -24.87
CA GLU A 158 12.31 -20.70 -26.12
C GLU A 158 10.79 -20.53 -25.88
N ALA A 159 10.27 -21.07 -24.80
CA ALA A 159 8.88 -20.86 -24.41
C ALA A 159 8.57 -19.37 -24.12
N LEU A 160 9.53 -18.63 -23.55
CA LEU A 160 9.38 -17.19 -23.34
C LEU A 160 9.30 -16.42 -24.65
N GLU A 161 10.15 -16.75 -25.63
CA GLU A 161 10.11 -16.12 -26.96
C GLU A 161 8.78 -16.41 -27.68
N GLN A 162 8.31 -17.65 -27.62
CA GLN A 162 7.03 -18.05 -28.19
C GLN A 162 5.86 -17.29 -27.54
N TRP A 163 5.79 -17.29 -26.20
CA TRP A 163 4.77 -16.54 -25.47
C TRP A 163 4.81 -15.05 -25.79
N ALA A 164 6.00 -14.45 -25.86
CA ALA A 164 6.16 -13.03 -26.18
C ALA A 164 5.71 -12.72 -27.63
N ALA A 165 5.94 -13.63 -28.59
CA ALA A 165 5.45 -13.48 -29.97
C ALA A 165 3.91 -13.53 -30.02
N GLU A 166 3.28 -14.43 -29.27
CA GLU A 166 1.83 -14.50 -29.16
C GLU A 166 1.24 -13.21 -28.56
N VAL A 167 1.82 -12.69 -27.48
CA VAL A 167 1.39 -11.44 -26.85
C VAL A 167 1.58 -10.24 -27.80
N ALA A 168 2.68 -10.19 -28.54
CA ALA A 168 2.91 -9.16 -29.56
C ALA A 168 1.81 -9.16 -30.63
N GLY A 169 1.40 -10.35 -31.08
CA GLY A 169 0.27 -10.50 -32.02
C GLY A 169 -1.06 -9.98 -31.43
N LEU A 170 -1.31 -10.23 -30.14
CA LEU A 170 -2.52 -9.75 -29.46
C LEU A 170 -2.53 -8.24 -29.18
N LEU A 171 -1.36 -7.63 -29.07
CA LEU A 171 -1.18 -6.18 -28.95
C LEU A 171 -1.44 -5.47 -30.28
N ASP A 172 -1.25 -6.14 -31.42
CA ASP A 172 -1.54 -5.62 -32.75
C ASP A 172 -0.89 -4.23 -33.01
N GLY A 173 0.41 -4.14 -32.72
CA GLY A 173 1.21 -2.92 -32.87
C GLY A 173 0.95 -1.81 -31.84
N ARG A 174 0.04 -2.01 -30.89
CA ARG A 174 -0.20 -1.03 -29.82
C ARG A 174 0.93 -1.05 -28.80
N PRO A 175 1.38 0.12 -28.31
CA PRO A 175 2.41 0.19 -27.28
C PRO A 175 2.06 -0.61 -26.04
N ALA A 176 3.08 -1.09 -25.33
CA ALA A 176 2.90 -1.90 -24.13
C ALA A 176 3.74 -1.41 -22.94
N VAL A 177 3.28 -1.75 -21.74
CA VAL A 177 4.03 -1.60 -20.49
C VAL A 177 4.39 -2.98 -19.98
N VAL A 178 5.67 -3.22 -19.74
CA VAL A 178 6.16 -4.42 -19.08
C VAL A 178 6.57 -4.08 -17.65
N LYS A 179 6.04 -4.78 -16.67
CA LYS A 179 6.32 -4.51 -15.25
C LYS A 179 6.19 -5.76 -14.37
N PRO A 180 6.92 -5.86 -13.25
CA PRO A 180 6.66 -6.85 -12.21
C PRO A 180 5.23 -6.72 -11.67
N ASN A 181 4.64 -7.85 -11.25
CA ASN A 181 3.29 -7.87 -10.69
C ASN A 181 3.24 -7.33 -9.26
N ARG A 182 4.27 -7.64 -8.43
CA ARG A 182 4.28 -7.43 -6.98
C ARG A 182 5.39 -6.51 -6.47
N MET A 183 5.91 -5.64 -7.34
CA MET A 183 6.92 -4.66 -6.95
C MET A 183 6.33 -3.25 -6.98
N GLY A 184 6.80 -2.41 -6.03
CA GLY A 184 6.42 -1.01 -5.93
C GLY A 184 7.36 -0.05 -6.70
N ALA A 185 7.20 1.26 -6.46
CA ALA A 185 8.06 2.35 -6.96
C ALA A 185 8.32 2.36 -8.48
N SER A 186 7.47 1.72 -9.29
CA SER A 186 7.66 1.54 -10.75
C SER A 186 9.00 0.92 -11.15
N LEU A 187 9.64 0.18 -10.24
CA LEU A 187 10.89 -0.52 -10.51
C LEU A 187 10.70 -1.52 -11.66
N LEU A 188 11.68 -1.56 -12.57
CA LEU A 188 11.68 -2.43 -13.75
C LEU A 188 10.49 -2.22 -14.69
N THR A 189 9.69 -1.17 -14.51
CA THR A 189 8.61 -0.81 -15.44
C THR A 189 9.20 -0.21 -16.72
N ARG A 190 8.80 -0.75 -17.87
CA ARG A 190 9.27 -0.29 -19.19
C ARG A 190 8.10 -0.08 -20.12
N VAL A 191 8.09 1.06 -20.80
CA VAL A 191 7.21 1.31 -21.94
C VAL A 191 7.92 0.85 -23.21
N LEU A 192 7.24 0.06 -24.02
CA LEU A 192 7.67 -0.40 -25.33
C LEU A 192 6.74 0.24 -26.38
N PRO A 193 7.21 1.29 -27.07
CA PRO A 193 6.41 1.92 -28.14
C PRO A 193 6.13 0.98 -29.31
N ASP A 194 7.06 0.08 -29.60
CA ASP A 194 6.95 -0.98 -30.60
C ASP A 194 7.20 -2.34 -29.93
N PRO A 195 6.14 -3.01 -29.42
CA PRO A 195 6.26 -4.23 -28.62
C PRO A 195 6.40 -5.48 -29.52
N THR A 196 7.51 -5.61 -30.24
CA THR A 196 7.81 -6.84 -30.99
C THR A 196 8.04 -8.02 -30.04
N GLY A 197 7.84 -9.27 -30.51
CA GLY A 197 8.09 -10.48 -29.70
C GLY A 197 9.46 -10.47 -29.03
N PRO A 198 10.58 -10.24 -29.75
CA PRO A 198 11.89 -10.13 -29.13
C PRO A 198 12.05 -9.00 -28.12
N ALA A 199 11.36 -7.85 -28.32
CA ALA A 199 11.41 -6.75 -27.34
C ALA A 199 10.67 -7.10 -26.06
N LEU A 200 9.50 -7.72 -26.16
CA LEU A 200 8.72 -8.22 -25.00
C LEU A 200 9.48 -9.31 -24.27
N ALA A 201 10.07 -10.30 -24.98
CA ALA A 201 10.85 -11.36 -24.37
C ALA A 201 12.02 -10.80 -23.54
N ARG A 202 12.80 -9.86 -24.10
CA ARG A 202 13.92 -9.22 -23.37
C ARG A 202 13.45 -8.44 -22.15
N ALA A 203 12.37 -7.65 -22.27
CA ALA A 203 11.85 -6.87 -21.16
C ALA A 203 11.31 -7.76 -20.04
N THR A 204 10.59 -8.84 -20.39
CA THR A 204 10.07 -9.83 -19.45
C THR A 204 11.19 -10.60 -18.78
N ALA A 205 12.18 -11.11 -19.52
CA ALA A 205 13.34 -11.80 -18.98
C ALA A 205 14.12 -10.95 -17.96
N ALA A 206 14.21 -9.65 -18.19
CA ALA A 206 14.89 -8.74 -17.27
C ALA A 206 14.15 -8.54 -15.92
N ALA A 207 12.84 -8.74 -15.89
CA ALA A 207 12.02 -8.59 -14.69
C ALA A 207 11.80 -9.89 -13.91
N LEU A 208 11.78 -11.04 -14.59
CA LEU A 208 11.54 -12.37 -13.98
C LEU A 208 12.46 -12.75 -12.80
N PRO A 209 13.75 -12.35 -12.74
CA PRO A 209 14.58 -12.60 -11.57
C PRO A 209 14.14 -11.91 -10.28
N TYR A 210 13.35 -10.83 -10.40
CA TYR A 210 12.90 -10.00 -9.28
C TYR A 210 11.46 -10.27 -8.86
N ASP A 211 10.64 -10.74 -9.79
CA ASP A 211 9.27 -11.16 -9.51
C ASP A 211 8.92 -12.38 -10.38
N SER A 212 8.43 -13.41 -9.76
CA SER A 212 8.02 -14.65 -10.45
C SER A 212 6.86 -14.43 -11.45
N GLN A 213 6.22 -13.28 -11.42
CA GLN A 213 5.12 -12.91 -12.31
C GLN A 213 5.40 -11.53 -12.94
N VAL A 214 5.49 -11.49 -14.25
CA VAL A 214 5.69 -10.25 -14.99
C VAL A 214 4.45 -9.98 -15.84
N LEU A 215 3.97 -8.74 -15.78
CA LEU A 215 2.82 -8.29 -16.54
C LEU A 215 3.28 -7.58 -17.82
N VAL A 216 2.64 -7.93 -18.93
CA VAL A 216 2.61 -7.12 -20.15
C VAL A 216 1.23 -6.51 -20.23
N GLN A 217 1.15 -5.18 -20.23
CA GLN A 217 -0.10 -4.45 -20.28
C GLN A 217 -0.15 -3.59 -21.55
N GLU A 218 -1.33 -3.49 -22.15
CA GLU A 218 -1.59 -2.46 -23.17
C GLU A 218 -1.30 -1.08 -22.57
N TYR A 219 -0.53 -0.25 -23.28
CA TYR A 219 -0.32 1.13 -22.88
C TYR A 219 -1.59 1.94 -23.13
N VAL A 220 -2.14 2.50 -22.07
CA VAL A 220 -3.28 3.42 -22.14
C VAL A 220 -2.73 4.84 -22.09
N PRO A 221 -2.81 5.62 -23.17
CA PRO A 221 -2.46 7.03 -23.13
C PRO A 221 -3.48 7.75 -22.24
N GLY A 222 -3.03 8.61 -21.36
CA GLY A 222 -3.96 9.31 -20.45
C GLY A 222 -3.26 10.11 -19.38
N THR A 223 -4.07 10.78 -18.59
CA THR A 223 -3.59 11.55 -17.44
C THR A 223 -3.73 10.72 -16.18
N GLU A 224 -2.65 10.64 -15.40
CA GLU A 224 -2.67 9.93 -14.10
C GLU A 224 -3.27 10.82 -13.01
N TYR A 225 -4.21 10.23 -12.27
CA TYR A 225 -4.85 10.83 -11.10
C TYR A 225 -4.62 9.93 -9.88
N THR A 226 -4.24 10.56 -8.79
CA THR A 226 -3.98 9.87 -7.51
C THR A 226 -4.94 10.40 -6.45
N CYS A 227 -5.62 9.51 -5.74
CA CYS A 227 -6.54 9.83 -4.66
C CYS A 227 -6.12 9.14 -3.36
N GLY A 228 -5.89 9.92 -2.32
CA GLY A 228 -5.79 9.42 -0.96
C GLY A 228 -7.18 9.14 -0.39
N VAL A 229 -7.27 8.10 0.43
CA VAL A 229 -8.46 7.78 1.21
C VAL A 229 -8.05 7.60 2.65
N VAL A 230 -8.83 8.16 3.57
CA VAL A 230 -8.62 8.01 5.02
C VAL A 230 -9.93 7.63 5.70
N ARG A 231 -9.83 6.88 6.79
CA ARG A 231 -10.97 6.62 7.68
C ARG A 231 -10.83 7.46 8.92
N THR A 232 -11.73 8.45 9.05
CA THR A 232 -11.75 9.38 10.18
C THR A 232 -13.10 9.29 10.88
N GLY A 233 -13.11 9.14 12.20
CA GLY A 233 -14.35 9.00 12.97
C GLY A 233 -15.24 7.83 12.52
N GLY A 234 -14.65 6.76 11.95
CA GLY A 234 -15.38 5.62 11.40
C GLY A 234 -15.96 5.84 10.00
N ARG A 235 -15.73 6.99 9.37
CA ARG A 235 -16.18 7.32 8.00
C ARG A 235 -15.03 7.29 7.02
N THR A 236 -15.25 6.69 5.87
CA THR A 236 -14.30 6.74 4.75
C THR A 236 -14.44 8.04 3.99
N THR A 237 -13.32 8.75 3.81
CA THR A 237 -13.26 10.05 3.15
C THR A 237 -12.16 10.07 2.11
N ALA A 238 -12.51 10.45 0.88
CA ALA A 238 -11.54 10.69 -0.17
C ALA A 238 -10.93 12.09 0.00
N LEU A 239 -9.61 12.15 -0.05
CA LEU A 239 -8.82 13.39 0.02
C LEU A 239 -8.88 14.15 -1.32
N PRO A 240 -8.42 15.41 -1.36
CA PRO A 240 -8.23 16.14 -2.60
C PRO A 240 -7.36 15.36 -3.59
N VAL A 241 -7.78 15.28 -4.84
CA VAL A 241 -7.12 14.47 -5.87
C VAL A 241 -5.89 15.19 -6.41
N VAL A 242 -4.80 14.46 -6.62
CA VAL A 242 -3.60 14.95 -7.31
C VAL A 242 -3.60 14.42 -8.73
N GLN A 243 -3.41 15.32 -9.69
CA GLN A 243 -3.16 15.00 -11.10
C GLN A 243 -1.65 15.07 -11.36
N ALA A 244 -1.07 14.02 -11.92
CA ALA A 244 0.31 14.03 -12.36
C ALA A 244 0.39 14.69 -13.75
N VAL A 245 1.05 15.84 -13.81
CA VAL A 245 1.33 16.52 -15.08
C VAL A 245 2.77 16.21 -15.47
N THR A 246 2.94 15.40 -16.53
CA THR A 246 4.25 15.04 -17.10
C THR A 246 4.37 15.58 -18.51
N GLU A 247 5.57 15.92 -18.95
CA GLU A 247 5.80 16.39 -20.33
C GLU A 247 5.49 15.31 -21.38
N HIS A 248 5.60 14.03 -21.01
CA HIS A 248 5.50 12.90 -21.92
C HIS A 248 4.31 11.98 -21.64
N GLY A 249 3.41 12.33 -20.71
CA GLY A 249 2.20 11.56 -20.43
C GLY A 249 2.43 10.20 -19.77
N PHE A 250 3.64 9.90 -19.30
CA PHE A 250 3.97 8.66 -18.58
C PHE A 250 4.67 8.95 -17.26
N LEU A 251 4.24 8.28 -16.19
CA LEU A 251 4.81 8.38 -14.85
C LEU A 251 5.59 7.11 -14.51
N GLY A 252 6.82 7.02 -14.99
CA GLY A 252 7.73 5.91 -14.71
C GLY A 252 8.54 6.11 -13.41
N HIS A 253 9.51 5.22 -13.20
CA HIS A 253 10.40 5.31 -12.03
C HIS A 253 11.19 6.63 -12.00
N ARG A 254 11.69 7.07 -13.15
CA ARG A 254 12.44 8.31 -13.29
C ARG A 254 11.59 9.52 -12.93
N GLU A 255 10.39 9.62 -13.47
CA GLU A 255 9.46 10.72 -13.22
C GLU A 255 9.01 10.76 -11.74
N LYS A 256 8.91 9.61 -11.06
CA LYS A 256 8.56 9.53 -9.63
C LYS A 256 9.69 9.97 -8.69
N HIS A 257 10.96 9.86 -9.12
CA HIS A 257 12.12 10.05 -8.24
C HIS A 257 13.02 11.24 -8.60
N GLU A 258 13.01 11.71 -9.86
CA GLU A 258 13.76 12.91 -10.26
C GLU A 258 12.92 14.17 -10.07
N HIS A 259 13.45 15.11 -9.28
CA HIS A 259 12.77 16.39 -9.02
C HIS A 259 12.55 17.20 -10.31
N GLY A 260 11.34 17.71 -10.48
CA GLY A 260 10.99 18.63 -11.57
C GLY A 260 10.42 17.97 -12.82
N LEU A 261 10.45 16.64 -12.95
CA LEU A 261 9.87 15.93 -14.10
C LEU A 261 8.33 15.78 -14.00
N VAL A 262 7.77 15.88 -12.82
CA VAL A 262 6.34 15.85 -12.58
C VAL A 262 5.92 17.11 -11.85
N GLN A 263 4.90 17.78 -12.37
CA GLN A 263 4.22 18.85 -11.66
C GLN A 263 2.89 18.34 -11.11
N PRO A 264 2.82 17.99 -9.82
CA PRO A 264 1.59 17.52 -9.23
C PRO A 264 0.60 18.68 -9.05
N LEU A 265 -0.50 18.63 -9.80
CA LEU A 265 -1.62 19.57 -9.67
C LEU A 265 -2.62 19.03 -8.65
N LEU A 266 -2.76 19.73 -7.55
CA LEU A 266 -3.72 19.40 -6.52
C LEU A 266 -5.08 20.04 -6.82
N HIS A 267 -6.13 19.22 -6.92
CA HIS A 267 -7.50 19.67 -7.15
C HIS A 267 -8.21 19.88 -5.80
N THR A 268 -8.32 21.12 -5.35
CA THR A 268 -9.08 21.50 -4.15
C THR A 268 -10.58 21.66 -4.43
N THR A 269 -10.97 21.77 -5.70
CA THR A 269 -12.36 21.83 -6.15
C THR A 269 -12.67 20.64 -7.05
N ASP A 270 -13.79 19.98 -6.80
CA ASP A 270 -14.16 18.78 -7.55
C ASP A 270 -14.68 19.10 -8.94
N THR A 271 -14.04 18.48 -9.94
CA THR A 271 -14.53 18.37 -11.33
C THR A 271 -15.37 17.10 -11.51
N GLY A 272 -15.92 16.88 -12.70
CA GLY A 272 -16.57 15.60 -13.04
C GLY A 272 -15.63 14.42 -12.89
N THR A 273 -14.37 14.57 -13.37
CA THR A 273 -13.32 13.56 -13.30
C THR A 273 -12.90 13.27 -11.87
N THR A 274 -12.57 14.29 -11.07
CA THR A 274 -12.11 14.08 -9.69
C THR A 274 -13.20 13.48 -8.80
N ARG A 275 -14.48 13.83 -9.02
CA ARG A 275 -15.60 13.15 -8.33
C ARG A 275 -15.67 11.67 -8.62
N ARG A 276 -15.52 11.26 -9.90
CA ARG A 276 -15.50 9.84 -10.29
C ARG A 276 -14.31 9.11 -9.65
N VAL A 277 -13.12 9.71 -9.67
CA VAL A 277 -11.91 9.18 -9.01
C VAL A 277 -12.17 8.98 -7.52
N LYS A 278 -12.68 9.99 -6.81
CA LYS A 278 -13.02 9.91 -5.39
C LYS A 278 -14.04 8.81 -5.08
N GLN A 279 -15.11 8.73 -5.88
CA GLN A 279 -16.17 7.73 -5.69
C GLN A 279 -15.63 6.29 -5.88
N ALA A 280 -14.82 6.06 -6.92
CA ALA A 280 -14.18 4.77 -7.16
C ALA A 280 -13.21 4.44 -6.02
N SER A 281 -12.43 5.42 -5.55
CA SER A 281 -11.46 5.23 -4.47
C SER A 281 -12.12 4.83 -3.15
N VAL A 282 -13.19 5.54 -2.75
CA VAL A 282 -13.93 5.22 -1.52
C VAL A 282 -14.53 3.82 -1.61
N ARG A 283 -15.16 3.49 -2.76
CA ARG A 283 -15.77 2.18 -2.93
C ARG A 283 -14.74 1.05 -2.88
N LEU A 284 -13.62 1.18 -3.59
CA LEU A 284 -12.54 0.18 -3.55
C LEU A 284 -11.96 0.03 -2.15
N PHE A 285 -11.74 1.14 -1.45
CA PHE A 285 -11.23 1.13 -0.08
C PHE A 285 -12.15 0.37 0.87
N ASP A 286 -13.46 0.62 0.79
CA ASP A 286 -14.45 -0.01 1.68
C ASP A 286 -14.70 -1.47 1.32
N GLU A 287 -14.92 -1.79 0.04
CA GLU A 287 -15.22 -3.15 -0.42
C GLU A 287 -14.03 -4.11 -0.36
N MET A 288 -12.79 -3.59 -0.47
CA MET A 288 -11.57 -4.36 -0.23
C MET A 288 -11.18 -4.40 1.25
N GLU A 289 -11.96 -3.80 2.14
CA GLU A 289 -11.75 -3.75 3.59
C GLU A 289 -10.39 -3.16 4.00
N VAL A 290 -9.88 -2.18 3.26
CA VAL A 290 -8.60 -1.55 3.55
C VAL A 290 -8.65 -0.81 4.89
N PHE A 291 -7.56 -0.87 5.65
CA PHE A 291 -7.48 -0.28 6.98
C PHE A 291 -6.94 1.14 6.96
N GLY A 292 -7.55 2.01 7.75
CA GLY A 292 -7.06 3.33 8.12
C GLY A 292 -6.90 4.29 6.95
N PHE A 293 -5.98 4.02 6.04
CA PHE A 293 -5.69 4.89 4.90
C PHE A 293 -5.08 4.14 3.72
N ALA A 294 -5.23 4.70 2.53
CA ALA A 294 -4.63 4.16 1.29
C ALA A 294 -4.45 5.26 0.24
N ARG A 295 -3.72 4.94 -0.83
CA ARG A 295 -3.62 5.73 -2.05
C ARG A 295 -4.01 4.88 -3.24
N LEU A 296 -4.88 5.40 -4.08
CA LEU A 296 -5.33 4.74 -5.29
C LEU A 296 -4.92 5.56 -6.51
N ASP A 297 -4.38 4.87 -7.51
CA ASP A 297 -3.86 5.47 -8.72
C ASP A 297 -4.71 5.05 -9.93
N PHE A 298 -5.07 6.03 -10.77
CA PHE A 298 -5.94 5.88 -11.93
C PHE A 298 -5.36 6.58 -13.15
N LEU A 299 -5.75 6.10 -14.35
CA LEU A 299 -5.60 6.85 -15.59
C LEU A 299 -6.97 7.29 -16.11
N VAL A 300 -7.02 8.48 -16.67
CA VAL A 300 -8.18 8.96 -17.40
C VAL A 300 -7.78 9.16 -18.86
N HIS A 301 -8.42 8.41 -19.74
CA HIS A 301 -8.25 8.47 -21.19
C HIS A 301 -9.62 8.66 -21.83
N ASP A 302 -9.76 9.71 -22.62
CA ASP A 302 -11.04 10.23 -23.07
C ASP A 302 -11.99 10.40 -21.86
N ASP A 303 -13.13 9.77 -21.78
CA ASP A 303 -14.00 9.79 -20.61
C ASP A 303 -13.92 8.52 -19.76
N ASP A 304 -13.02 7.59 -20.11
CA ASP A 304 -12.87 6.33 -19.40
C ASP A 304 -11.92 6.44 -18.20
N LEU A 305 -12.32 5.85 -17.08
CA LEU A 305 -11.50 5.73 -15.88
C LEU A 305 -10.88 4.34 -15.81
N TYR A 306 -9.54 4.29 -15.80
CA TYR A 306 -8.76 3.07 -15.66
C TYR A 306 -8.13 3.00 -14.29
N PHE A 307 -8.32 1.91 -13.59
CA PHE A 307 -7.63 1.62 -12.34
C PHE A 307 -6.23 1.08 -12.60
N LEU A 308 -5.24 1.59 -11.89
CA LEU A 308 -3.86 1.14 -11.97
C LEU A 308 -3.46 0.28 -10.78
N GLU A 309 -3.57 0.83 -9.57
CA GLU A 309 -3.20 0.15 -8.33
C GLU A 309 -3.78 0.83 -7.08
N ILE A 310 -3.81 0.08 -5.98
CA ILE A 310 -4.02 0.58 -4.63
C ILE A 310 -2.78 0.30 -3.78
N ASN A 311 -2.33 1.31 -3.04
CA ASN A 311 -1.25 1.21 -2.06
C ASN A 311 -1.85 1.29 -0.67
N THR A 312 -1.72 0.24 0.11
CA THR A 312 -2.34 0.11 1.43
C THR A 312 -1.56 0.79 2.55
N LEU A 313 -0.27 1.09 2.33
CA LEU A 313 0.58 1.90 3.20
C LEU A 313 1.36 2.94 2.37
N PRO A 314 0.71 3.99 1.86
CA PRO A 314 1.37 4.99 1.03
C PRO A 314 2.46 5.73 1.81
N GLY A 315 3.57 6.05 1.12
CA GLY A 315 4.71 6.74 1.72
C GLY A 315 4.36 8.10 2.32
N LEU A 316 4.88 8.37 3.50
CA LEU A 316 4.68 9.61 4.27
C LEU A 316 5.84 10.59 4.14
N MET A 317 6.81 10.35 3.25
CA MET A 317 7.98 11.20 3.07
C MET A 317 7.63 12.57 2.47
N HIS A 318 8.54 13.53 2.62
CA HIS A 318 8.41 14.84 1.97
C HIS A 318 8.29 14.69 0.45
N GLY A 319 7.42 15.49 -0.16
CA GLY A 319 7.21 15.48 -1.61
C GLY A 319 6.24 14.41 -2.12
N SER A 320 5.90 13.40 -1.29
CA SER A 320 4.88 12.40 -1.66
C SER A 320 3.49 13.00 -1.81
N ALA A 321 2.69 12.41 -2.71
CA ALA A 321 1.34 12.88 -2.98
C ALA A 321 0.41 12.75 -1.77
N PHE A 322 0.49 11.63 -1.03
CA PHE A 322 -0.43 11.34 0.06
C PHE A 322 -0.37 12.38 1.20
N PRO A 323 0.81 12.76 1.76
CA PRO A 323 0.87 13.82 2.76
C PRO A 323 0.37 15.18 2.27
N ARG A 324 0.59 15.51 0.99
CA ARG A 324 0.06 16.76 0.40
C ARG A 324 -1.46 16.76 0.33
N MET A 325 -2.07 15.61 0.06
CA MET A 325 -3.51 15.43 0.07
C MET A 325 -4.09 15.54 1.49
N LEU A 326 -3.37 15.00 2.51
CA LEU A 326 -3.74 15.18 3.92
C LEU A 326 -3.72 16.64 4.33
N ASP A 327 -2.61 17.35 4.09
CA ASP A 327 -2.45 18.77 4.42
C ASP A 327 -3.56 19.60 3.78
N ALA A 328 -3.91 19.33 2.51
CA ALA A 328 -4.98 20.02 1.80
C ALA A 328 -6.39 19.71 2.33
N ALA A 329 -6.56 18.61 3.03
CA ALA A 329 -7.80 18.26 3.73
C ALA A 329 -7.85 18.80 5.16
N GLY A 330 -6.80 19.51 5.61
CA GLY A 330 -6.69 20.03 6.98
C GLY A 330 -6.35 18.94 8.01
N LEU A 331 -5.74 17.84 7.57
CA LEU A 331 -5.28 16.75 8.42
C LEU A 331 -3.75 16.73 8.44
N ASP A 332 -3.16 16.44 9.60
CA ASP A 332 -1.73 16.24 9.74
C ASP A 332 -1.36 14.76 9.97
N LEU A 333 -0.07 14.46 10.08
CA LEU A 333 0.39 13.10 10.32
C LEU A 333 0.06 12.60 11.74
N VAL A 334 -0.11 13.50 12.69
CA VAL A 334 -0.51 13.16 14.07
C VAL A 334 -1.97 12.75 14.09
N ASP A 335 -2.85 13.49 13.37
CA ASP A 335 -4.24 13.11 13.15
C ASP A 335 -4.36 11.73 12.52
N LEU A 336 -3.54 11.44 11.52
CA LEU A 336 -3.53 10.13 10.85
C LEU A 336 -3.20 8.98 11.82
N VAL A 337 -2.22 9.15 12.70
CA VAL A 337 -1.86 8.13 13.70
C VAL A 337 -2.99 7.94 14.72
N GLU A 338 -3.58 9.03 15.22
CA GLU A 338 -4.70 8.98 16.17
C GLU A 338 -5.93 8.29 15.57
N GLU A 339 -6.28 8.61 14.31
CA GLU A 339 -7.41 7.97 13.62
C GLU A 339 -7.16 6.49 13.35
N CYS A 340 -5.94 6.08 12.99
CA CYS A 340 -5.59 4.67 12.86
C CYS A 340 -5.74 3.92 14.20
N ALA A 341 -5.30 4.51 15.30
CA ALA A 341 -5.44 3.92 16.61
C ALA A 341 -6.91 3.80 17.05
N ALA A 342 -7.71 4.82 16.76
CA ALA A 342 -9.16 4.82 17.00
C ALA A 342 -9.88 3.78 16.14
N GLU A 343 -9.50 3.63 14.86
CA GLU A 343 -10.09 2.62 13.97
C GLU A 343 -9.76 1.19 14.42
N TYR A 344 -8.52 0.95 14.85
CA TYR A 344 -8.15 -0.33 15.44
C TYR A 344 -9.03 -0.66 16.65
N GLY A 345 -9.28 0.31 17.54
CA GLY A 345 -10.17 0.14 18.69
C GLY A 345 -11.59 -0.27 18.27
N ARG A 346 -12.15 0.40 17.26
CA ARG A 346 -13.49 0.09 16.72
C ARG A 346 -13.58 -1.33 16.14
N ARG A 347 -12.58 -1.75 15.36
CA ARG A 347 -12.52 -3.10 14.76
C ARG A 347 -12.36 -4.17 15.83
N SER A 348 -11.42 -4.01 16.75
CA SER A 348 -11.13 -5.03 17.76
C SER A 348 -12.32 -5.30 18.68
N VAL A 349 -13.19 -4.33 18.92
CA VAL A 349 -14.44 -4.53 19.66
C VAL A 349 -15.43 -5.35 18.83
N ARG A 350 -15.57 -5.05 17.54
CA ARG A 350 -16.46 -5.76 16.63
C ARG A 350 -16.04 -7.23 16.44
N ASP A 351 -14.75 -7.49 16.25
CA ASP A 351 -14.24 -8.84 15.99
C ASP A 351 -14.28 -9.73 17.25
N LYS A 352 -14.21 -9.13 18.44
CA LYS A 352 -14.32 -9.86 19.73
C LYS A 352 -15.76 -10.17 20.14
N ALA A 353 -16.76 -9.63 19.45
CA ALA A 353 -18.17 -9.82 19.80
C ALA A 353 -18.74 -11.18 19.36
N LEU A 354 -17.96 -12.00 18.63
CA LEU A 354 -18.36 -13.36 18.26
C LEU A 354 -17.68 -14.37 19.19
N PRO A 355 -18.39 -14.91 20.22
CA PRO A 355 -17.84 -16.01 21.00
C PRO A 355 -17.77 -17.26 20.12
N TYR A 356 -16.57 -17.76 19.84
CA TYR A 356 -16.38 -19.10 19.29
C TYR A 356 -16.72 -20.13 20.37
N LEU A 357 -17.98 -20.54 20.41
CA LEU A 357 -18.44 -21.65 21.25
C LEU A 357 -18.11 -22.97 20.55
N ILE A 358 -16.83 -23.37 20.56
CA ILE A 358 -16.47 -24.75 20.21
C ILE A 358 -16.82 -25.63 21.41
N GLY A 359 -17.92 -26.37 21.31
CA GLY A 359 -18.25 -27.46 22.24
C GLY A 359 -19.42 -27.25 23.20
N HIS A 360 -20.23 -26.21 23.05
CA HIS A 360 -21.53 -26.13 23.74
C HIS A 360 -22.70 -26.50 22.82
N PRO A 361 -23.64 -27.36 23.25
CA PRO A 361 -24.83 -27.68 22.47
C PRO A 361 -25.69 -26.43 22.29
N ALA A 362 -26.31 -26.32 21.11
CA ALA A 362 -27.06 -25.16 20.62
C ALA A 362 -28.33 -24.79 21.46
N GLU A 363 -28.55 -25.37 22.61
CA GLU A 363 -29.77 -25.20 23.40
C GLU A 363 -29.79 -23.90 24.23
N GLU A 364 -28.65 -23.28 24.53
CA GLU A 364 -28.65 -22.05 25.33
C GLU A 364 -28.72 -20.76 24.49
N THR A 365 -28.39 -20.81 23.21
CA THR A 365 -28.32 -19.62 22.34
C THR A 365 -29.68 -19.19 21.79
N THR A 366 -30.65 -20.09 21.73
CA THR A 366 -32.00 -19.79 21.24
C THR A 366 -32.86 -19.04 22.25
N ALA A 367 -32.62 -19.20 23.53
CA ALA A 367 -33.38 -18.54 24.59
C ALA A 367 -33.08 -17.06 24.77
N GLU A 368 -31.82 -16.64 24.47
CA GLU A 368 -31.45 -15.22 24.55
C GLU A 368 -31.84 -14.40 23.32
N LEU A 369 -31.95 -15.01 22.15
CA LEU A 369 -32.40 -14.34 20.91
C LEU A 369 -33.92 -14.11 20.85
N GLU A 370 -34.70 -14.92 21.55
CA GLU A 370 -36.16 -14.73 21.62
C GLU A 370 -36.57 -13.62 22.60
N HIS A 371 -35.70 -13.16 23.50
CA HIS A 371 -35.94 -12.07 24.44
C HIS A 371 -35.43 -10.71 24.01
N SER A 372 -34.65 -10.61 22.94
CA SER A 372 -34.19 -9.35 22.34
C SER A 372 -35.05 -8.93 21.15
N GLY A 373 -36.36 -8.89 21.28
CA GLY A 373 -37.30 -8.56 20.22
C GLY A 373 -36.85 -7.44 19.28
N VAL A 374 -36.30 -7.82 18.13
CA VAL A 374 -36.22 -7.02 16.89
C VAL A 374 -36.65 -7.93 15.75
#